data_2091b6d1e3b4a6893e0d7f37f009a88c
#
_entry.id   2091b6d1e3b4a6893e0d7f37f009a88c
#
_cell.length_a   1.000
_cell.length_b   1.000
_cell.length_c   1.000
_cell.angle_alpha   90.00
_cell.angle_beta   90.00
_cell.angle_gamma   90.00
#
_symmetry.space_group_name_H-M   'P 1'
#
loop_
_entity.id
_entity.type
_entity.pdbx_description
1 polymer ?
#
loop_
_entity_poly.entity_id
_entity_poly.type
_entity_poly.pdbx_seq_one_letter_code
_entity_poly.pdbx_strand_id
1 'polypeptide(L)'
;SEKKADYIFDQVAEFAGYGFNKSHAAAYALIAYQTAYLKTHYPEYFMTASMSLERENTDKLSIFVNDAKRMNINILPPDINFSKMDFDVEGDDIRYGLGAIKNTSQKDMIEINREVHKGGKFENLYDFSQRLNASILSKKNLEFLSYAGAFDSLEENRNKVYQSINILSSISNAAMEKNLNNQDYLFDDEFDNYSHIPLPEVDNWSKSELLEKEFSSIGFYLTGHPINEYKQIIKDRKIKFYKDINNHETKYKIAGTISYINERK
;
A
#
# COMPACT_ATOMS: atom_id res chain seq x y z
N SER A 1 -58.90 -22.27 -16.84
CA SER A 1 -59.21 -21.51 -18.04
C SER A 1 -57.99 -20.70 -18.43
N GLU A 2 -57.77 -20.48 -19.71
CA GLU A 2 -56.68 -19.72 -20.29
C GLU A 2 -56.52 -18.35 -19.61
N LYS A 3 -57.61 -17.62 -19.44
CA LYS A 3 -57.63 -16.32 -18.71
C LYS A 3 -57.05 -16.37 -17.30
N LYS A 4 -57.22 -17.51 -16.60
CA LYS A 4 -56.64 -17.65 -15.24
C LYS A 4 -55.15 -17.96 -15.29
N ALA A 5 -54.72 -18.66 -16.33
CA ALA A 5 -53.28 -18.90 -16.57
C ALA A 5 -52.54 -17.60 -16.96
N ASP A 6 -53.13 -16.83 -17.85
CA ASP A 6 -52.58 -15.52 -18.24
C ASP A 6 -52.48 -14.56 -17.05
N TYR A 7 -53.52 -14.46 -16.24
CA TYR A 7 -53.52 -13.64 -15.02
C TYR A 7 -52.42 -14.07 -14.03
N ILE A 8 -52.22 -15.38 -13.82
CA ILE A 8 -51.14 -15.89 -12.98
C ILE A 8 -49.76 -15.60 -13.58
N PHE A 9 -49.67 -15.73 -14.91
CA PHE A 9 -48.40 -15.47 -15.62
C PHE A 9 -48.01 -13.99 -15.56
N ASP A 10 -48.99 -13.10 -15.73
CA ASP A 10 -48.79 -11.65 -15.58
C ASP A 10 -48.34 -11.28 -14.16
N GLN A 11 -48.94 -11.88 -13.14
CA GLN A 11 -48.51 -11.67 -11.77
C GLN A 11 -47.09 -12.20 -11.50
N VAL A 12 -46.74 -13.36 -12.06
CA VAL A 12 -45.38 -13.91 -11.97
C VAL A 12 -44.37 -13.03 -12.70
N ALA A 13 -44.75 -12.52 -13.88
CA ALA A 13 -43.90 -11.63 -14.67
C ALA A 13 -43.69 -10.28 -13.97
N GLU A 14 -44.71 -9.71 -13.38
CA GLU A 14 -44.60 -8.50 -12.53
C GLU A 14 -43.71 -8.75 -11.33
N PHE A 15 -43.88 -9.89 -10.64
CA PHE A 15 -43.04 -10.32 -9.53
C PHE A 15 -41.58 -10.59 -9.99
N ALA A 16 -41.38 -11.25 -11.12
CA ALA A 16 -40.04 -11.55 -11.66
C ALA A 16 -39.27 -10.27 -12.07
N GLY A 17 -39.98 -9.23 -12.54
CA GLY A 17 -39.41 -7.93 -12.86
C GLY A 17 -38.97 -7.11 -11.63
N TYR A 18 -39.57 -7.37 -10.45
CA TYR A 18 -39.31 -6.59 -9.23
C TYR A 18 -39.45 -7.41 -7.94
N GLY A 19 -39.25 -8.70 -7.99
CA GLY A 19 -39.43 -9.62 -6.86
C GLY A 19 -38.36 -9.48 -5.77
N PHE A 20 -38.12 -8.26 -5.30
CA PHE A 20 -37.18 -8.05 -4.19
C PHE A 20 -37.82 -8.37 -2.85
N ASN A 21 -37.27 -9.32 -2.13
CA ASN A 21 -37.78 -9.70 -0.82
C ASN A 21 -37.67 -8.52 0.18
N LYS A 22 -38.82 -8.02 0.65
CA LYS A 22 -38.89 -6.87 1.55
C LYS A 22 -38.09 -7.06 2.83
N SER A 23 -38.05 -8.26 3.41
CA SER A 23 -37.27 -8.55 4.61
C SER A 23 -35.75 -8.49 4.32
N HIS A 24 -35.34 -8.95 3.15
CA HIS A 24 -33.97 -8.80 2.69
C HIS A 24 -33.59 -7.31 2.48
N ALA A 25 -34.49 -6.55 1.82
CA ALA A 25 -34.31 -5.12 1.61
C ALA A 25 -34.19 -4.35 2.92
N ALA A 26 -35.02 -4.66 3.92
CA ALA A 26 -34.98 -3.99 5.22
C ALA A 26 -33.67 -4.24 5.97
N ALA A 27 -33.17 -5.48 5.96
CA ALA A 27 -31.88 -5.82 6.59
C ALA A 27 -30.71 -5.10 5.92
N TYR A 28 -30.68 -5.10 4.58
CA TYR A 28 -29.62 -4.38 3.83
C TYR A 28 -29.72 -2.88 3.96
N ALA A 29 -30.92 -2.30 4.07
CA ALA A 29 -31.11 -0.88 4.30
C ALA A 29 -30.49 -0.43 5.63
N LEU A 30 -30.60 -1.25 6.68
CA LEU A 30 -29.95 -0.97 7.96
C LEU A 30 -28.43 -0.95 7.83
N ILE A 31 -27.84 -1.95 7.16
CA ILE A 31 -26.38 -2.01 6.94
C ILE A 31 -25.93 -0.82 6.09
N ALA A 32 -26.67 -0.51 5.01
CA ALA A 32 -26.36 0.64 4.16
C ALA A 32 -26.41 1.96 4.94
N TYR A 33 -27.38 2.13 5.82
CA TYR A 33 -27.45 3.29 6.70
C TYR A 33 -26.25 3.36 7.66
N GLN A 34 -25.92 2.24 8.32
CA GLN A 34 -24.78 2.17 9.25
C GLN A 34 -23.45 2.50 8.55
N THR A 35 -23.21 1.93 7.38
CA THR A 35 -21.98 2.19 6.60
C THR A 35 -21.92 3.63 6.13
N ALA A 36 -23.05 4.20 5.67
CA ALA A 36 -23.12 5.61 5.29
C ALA A 36 -22.88 6.55 6.49
N TYR A 37 -23.45 6.21 7.65
CA TYR A 37 -23.25 6.96 8.90
C TYR A 37 -21.77 6.95 9.31
N LEU A 38 -21.14 5.76 9.35
CA LEU A 38 -19.73 5.63 9.70
C LEU A 38 -18.82 6.38 8.71
N LYS A 39 -19.08 6.26 7.42
CA LYS A 39 -18.32 6.99 6.39
C LYS A 39 -18.45 8.51 6.50
N THR A 40 -19.60 8.99 6.97
CA THR A 40 -19.87 10.44 7.10
C THR A 40 -19.25 11.03 8.36
N HIS A 41 -19.34 10.31 9.49
CA HIS A 41 -18.95 10.83 10.80
C HIS A 41 -17.58 10.38 11.27
N TYR A 42 -17.05 9.28 10.71
CA TYR A 42 -15.76 8.66 11.05
C TYR A 42 -15.06 8.16 9.78
N PRO A 43 -14.85 9.04 8.79
CA PRO A 43 -14.39 8.65 7.47
C PRO A 43 -13.02 7.99 7.49
N GLU A 44 -12.07 8.44 8.33
CA GLU A 44 -10.74 7.87 8.48
C GLU A 44 -10.79 6.41 8.96
N TYR A 45 -11.64 6.11 9.95
CA TYR A 45 -11.82 4.74 10.46
C TYR A 45 -12.52 3.85 9.46
N PHE A 46 -13.56 4.39 8.79
CA PHE A 46 -14.29 3.64 7.76
C PHE A 46 -13.38 3.27 6.58
N MET A 47 -12.59 4.23 6.10
CA MET A 47 -11.66 4.01 4.99
C MET A 47 -10.53 3.05 5.39
N THR A 48 -9.97 3.20 6.59
CA THR A 48 -8.94 2.30 7.13
C THR A 48 -9.44 0.86 7.19
N ALA A 49 -10.63 0.62 7.73
CA ALA A 49 -11.22 -0.71 7.79
C ALA A 49 -11.48 -1.29 6.38
N SER A 50 -12.02 -0.48 5.48
CA SER A 50 -12.27 -0.89 4.08
C SER A 50 -11.00 -1.24 3.34
N MET A 51 -9.95 -0.44 3.49
CA MET A 51 -8.64 -0.69 2.87
C MET A 51 -7.96 -1.93 3.46
N SER A 52 -8.07 -2.16 4.77
CA SER A 52 -7.49 -3.33 5.43
C SER A 52 -8.13 -4.63 4.97
N LEU A 53 -9.45 -4.64 4.75
CA LEU A 53 -10.17 -5.81 4.22
C LEU A 53 -9.77 -6.13 2.77
N GLU A 54 -9.41 -5.13 1.99
CA GLU A 54 -9.07 -5.26 0.57
C GLU A 54 -7.56 -5.10 0.30
N ARG A 55 -6.72 -5.25 1.33
CA ARG A 55 -5.27 -4.97 1.24
C ARG A 55 -4.54 -5.75 0.14
N GLU A 56 -5.06 -6.90 -0.28
CA GLU A 56 -4.49 -7.72 -1.35
C GLU A 56 -5.00 -7.31 -2.75
N ASN A 57 -6.02 -6.44 -2.82
CA ASN A 57 -6.63 -6.00 -4.06
C ASN A 57 -6.23 -4.56 -4.40
N THR A 58 -5.15 -4.40 -5.15
CA THR A 58 -4.59 -3.09 -5.49
C THR A 58 -5.53 -2.20 -6.31
N ASP A 59 -6.41 -2.78 -7.12
CA ASP A 59 -7.39 -2.01 -7.90
C ASP A 59 -8.40 -1.35 -6.97
N LYS A 60 -8.93 -2.11 -6.00
CA LYS A 60 -9.82 -1.56 -4.97
C LYS A 60 -9.10 -0.57 -4.05
N LEU A 61 -7.87 -0.87 -3.63
CA LEU A 61 -7.07 0.07 -2.84
C LEU A 61 -6.89 1.40 -3.55
N SER A 62 -6.60 1.40 -4.86
CA SER A 62 -6.50 2.63 -5.64
C SER A 62 -7.79 3.44 -5.64
N ILE A 63 -8.96 2.79 -5.70
CA ILE A 63 -10.26 3.45 -5.59
C ILE A 63 -10.45 4.08 -4.21
N PHE A 64 -10.16 3.33 -3.13
CA PHE A 64 -10.28 3.83 -1.76
C PHE A 64 -9.31 4.99 -1.47
N VAL A 65 -8.07 4.93 -1.95
CA VAL A 65 -7.10 6.03 -1.83
C VAL A 65 -7.61 7.29 -2.51
N ASN A 66 -8.19 7.16 -3.70
CA ASN A 66 -8.77 8.31 -4.39
C ASN A 66 -10.01 8.86 -3.66
N ASP A 67 -10.81 8.01 -3.05
CA ASP A 67 -11.99 8.41 -2.28
C ASP A 67 -11.58 9.10 -0.96
N ALA A 68 -10.58 8.56 -0.24
CA ALA A 68 -9.98 9.19 0.93
C ALA A 68 -9.44 10.60 0.63
N LYS A 69 -8.68 10.74 -0.48
CA LYS A 69 -8.17 12.05 -0.93
C LYS A 69 -9.29 13.05 -1.22
N ARG A 70 -10.45 12.62 -1.73
CA ARG A 70 -11.63 13.50 -1.92
C ARG A 70 -12.24 13.97 -0.60
N MET A 71 -12.07 13.20 0.46
CA MET A 71 -12.51 13.54 1.82
C MET A 71 -11.43 14.30 2.61
N ASN A 72 -10.34 14.74 1.96
CA ASN A 72 -9.16 15.38 2.55
C ASN A 72 -8.41 14.51 3.58
N ILE A 73 -8.48 13.20 3.43
CA ILE A 73 -7.70 12.23 4.21
C ILE A 73 -6.48 11.84 3.38
N ASN A 74 -5.27 12.07 3.90
CA ASN A 74 -4.06 11.64 3.23
C ASN A 74 -3.77 10.17 3.53
N ILE A 75 -3.13 9.49 2.58
CA ILE A 75 -2.57 8.18 2.82
C ILE A 75 -1.07 8.35 2.98
N LEU A 76 -0.60 8.17 4.21
CA LEU A 76 0.81 8.25 4.56
C LEU A 76 1.54 7.02 4.01
N PRO A 77 2.76 7.16 3.49
CA PRO A 77 3.55 6.03 2.99
C PRO A 77 3.75 4.96 4.06
N PRO A 78 4.06 3.71 3.67
CA PRO A 78 4.47 2.71 4.64
C PRO A 78 5.76 3.14 5.33
N ASP A 79 5.91 2.78 6.60
CA ASP A 79 7.10 3.07 7.41
C ASP A 79 7.36 1.92 8.38
N ILE A 80 8.61 1.47 8.44
CA ILE A 80 9.01 0.31 9.23
C ILE A 80 8.76 0.49 10.72
N ASN A 81 8.77 1.74 11.20
CA ASN A 81 8.62 2.11 12.59
C ASN A 81 7.19 2.51 13.00
N PHE A 82 6.34 2.85 12.04
CA PHE A 82 5.02 3.39 12.31
C PHE A 82 3.89 2.55 11.74
N SER A 83 4.14 1.85 10.62
CA SER A 83 3.12 1.03 9.98
C SER A 83 2.85 -0.23 10.77
N LYS A 84 1.57 -0.59 10.89
CA LYS A 84 1.13 -1.91 11.31
C LYS A 84 1.05 -2.87 10.13
N MET A 85 0.63 -4.10 10.40
CA MET A 85 0.34 -5.07 9.34
C MET A 85 -0.76 -4.57 8.40
N ASP A 86 -1.87 -4.10 8.99
CA ASP A 86 -2.99 -3.49 8.29
C ASP A 86 -2.85 -1.96 8.24
N PHE A 87 -3.69 -1.30 7.46
CA PHE A 87 -3.82 0.15 7.51
C PHE A 87 -4.21 0.60 8.91
N ASP A 88 -3.78 1.78 9.31
CA ASP A 88 -4.09 2.33 10.64
C ASP A 88 -4.34 3.83 10.57
N VAL A 89 -5.17 4.33 11.49
CA VAL A 89 -5.41 5.77 11.62
C VAL A 89 -4.24 6.42 12.33
N GLU A 90 -3.68 7.46 11.74
CA GLU A 90 -2.60 8.26 12.32
C GLU A 90 -2.98 9.74 12.30
N GLY A 91 -3.50 10.24 13.41
CA GLY A 91 -4.13 11.56 13.48
C GLY A 91 -5.40 11.61 12.63
N ASP A 92 -5.44 12.53 11.66
CA ASP A 92 -6.54 12.67 10.70
C ASP A 92 -6.27 11.94 9.36
N ASP A 93 -5.14 11.25 9.26
CA ASP A 93 -4.66 10.55 8.06
C ASP A 93 -4.66 9.04 8.26
N ILE A 94 -4.33 8.29 7.21
CA ILE A 94 -4.26 6.83 7.23
C ILE A 94 -2.84 6.39 6.87
N ARG A 95 -2.18 5.64 7.75
CA ARG A 95 -0.87 5.01 7.49
C ARG A 95 -1.04 3.76 6.64
N TYR A 96 -0.24 3.62 5.59
CA TYR A 96 -0.21 2.43 4.74
C TYR A 96 0.32 1.21 5.50
N GLY A 97 -0.41 0.09 5.44
CA GLY A 97 -0.04 -1.15 6.13
C GLY A 97 1.10 -1.90 5.44
N LEU A 98 2.05 -2.45 6.21
CA LEU A 98 3.15 -3.25 5.66
C LEU A 98 2.65 -4.49 4.90
N GLY A 99 1.55 -5.09 5.35
CA GLY A 99 0.95 -6.25 4.72
C GLY A 99 0.29 -6.00 3.37
N ALA A 100 0.11 -4.74 2.99
CA ALA A 100 -0.40 -4.34 1.67
C ALA A 100 0.71 -4.12 0.64
N ILE A 101 1.99 -4.18 1.04
CA ILE A 101 3.13 -4.09 0.12
C ILE A 101 3.24 -5.39 -0.65
N LYS A 102 3.22 -5.30 -1.97
CA LYS A 102 3.32 -6.48 -2.86
C LYS A 102 4.62 -7.25 -2.64
N ASN A 103 4.53 -8.54 -2.85
CA ASN A 103 5.68 -9.43 -2.83
C ASN A 103 6.44 -9.51 -1.49
N THR A 104 5.89 -8.96 -0.41
CA THR A 104 6.38 -9.19 0.94
C THR A 104 5.66 -10.38 1.59
N SER A 105 6.31 -11.02 2.55
CA SER A 105 5.71 -12.09 3.34
C SER A 105 4.89 -11.50 4.49
N GLN A 106 3.61 -11.83 4.55
CA GLN A 106 2.75 -11.37 5.66
C GLN A 106 3.29 -11.79 7.03
N LYS A 107 3.80 -13.02 7.13
CA LYS A 107 4.41 -13.53 8.37
C LYS A 107 5.59 -12.66 8.80
N ASP A 108 6.44 -12.27 7.85
CA ASP A 108 7.63 -11.48 8.16
C ASP A 108 7.26 -10.04 8.55
N MET A 109 6.23 -9.46 7.93
CA MET A 109 5.72 -8.13 8.33
C MET A 109 5.13 -8.14 9.74
N ILE A 110 4.50 -9.22 10.16
CA ILE A 110 4.02 -9.39 11.55
C ILE A 110 5.21 -9.44 12.52
N GLU A 111 6.29 -10.14 12.18
CA GLU A 111 7.48 -10.21 13.05
C GLU A 111 8.18 -8.86 13.17
N ILE A 112 8.27 -8.08 12.08
CA ILE A 112 8.78 -6.71 12.12
C ILE A 112 7.95 -5.86 13.10
N ASN A 113 6.62 -5.89 12.98
CA ASN A 113 5.75 -5.17 13.90
C ASN A 113 5.91 -5.65 15.35
N ARG A 114 6.05 -6.95 15.57
CA ARG A 114 6.28 -7.52 16.90
C ARG A 114 7.57 -7.00 17.51
N GLU A 115 8.64 -6.91 16.71
CA GLU A 115 9.91 -6.42 17.18
C GLU A 115 9.87 -4.93 17.55
N VAL A 116 9.17 -4.10 16.77
CA VAL A 116 8.93 -2.69 17.14
C VAL A 116 8.16 -2.57 18.45
N HIS A 117 7.17 -3.42 18.69
CA HIS A 117 6.40 -3.40 19.94
C HIS A 117 7.23 -3.85 21.16
N LYS A 118 8.14 -4.81 20.97
CA LYS A 118 8.98 -5.38 22.04
C LYS A 118 10.19 -4.52 22.38
N GLY A 119 10.91 -4.07 21.37
CA GLY A 119 12.20 -3.39 21.50
C GLY A 119 12.16 -1.89 21.18
N GLY A 120 10.99 -1.33 20.91
CA GLY A 120 10.85 0.05 20.45
C GLY A 120 11.22 0.24 18.98
N LYS A 121 11.17 1.49 18.52
CA LYS A 121 11.48 1.86 17.13
C LYS A 121 12.92 1.50 16.78
N PHE A 122 13.14 1.14 15.53
CA PHE A 122 14.49 0.99 15.00
C PHE A 122 15.15 2.36 14.88
N GLU A 123 16.39 2.47 15.33
CA GLU A 123 17.14 3.72 15.30
C GLU A 123 17.78 3.97 13.94
N ASN A 124 18.22 2.90 13.28
CA ASN A 124 18.88 2.93 11.96
C ASN A 124 18.81 1.54 11.30
N LEU A 125 19.38 1.42 10.10
CA LEU A 125 19.37 0.16 9.34
C LEU A 125 20.19 -0.97 10.01
N TYR A 126 21.19 -0.63 10.82
CA TYR A 126 21.97 -1.63 11.56
C TYR A 126 21.14 -2.22 12.69
N ASP A 127 20.54 -1.38 13.51
CA ASP A 127 19.64 -1.80 14.58
C ASP A 127 18.49 -2.68 14.02
N PHE A 128 17.89 -2.25 12.91
CA PHE A 128 16.90 -3.05 12.19
C PHE A 128 17.43 -4.44 11.82
N SER A 129 18.65 -4.51 11.26
CA SER A 129 19.22 -5.78 10.80
C SER A 129 19.67 -6.69 11.93
N GLN A 130 20.18 -6.13 13.03
CA GLN A 130 20.64 -6.90 14.19
C GLN A 130 19.49 -7.50 14.98
N ARG A 131 18.36 -6.81 15.06
CA ARG A 131 17.18 -7.23 15.83
C ARG A 131 16.30 -8.24 15.12
N LEU A 132 16.41 -8.34 13.80
CA LEU A 132 15.56 -9.20 13.00
C LEU A 132 16.31 -10.42 12.48
N ASN A 133 15.59 -11.55 12.42
CA ASN A 133 16.11 -12.79 11.88
C ASN A 133 16.38 -12.67 10.36
N ALA A 134 17.47 -13.25 9.88
CA ALA A 134 17.85 -13.26 8.47
C ALA A 134 16.77 -13.86 7.53
N SER A 135 15.92 -14.74 8.02
CA SER A 135 14.79 -15.26 7.24
C SER A 135 13.75 -14.18 6.93
N ILE A 136 13.59 -13.18 7.82
CA ILE A 136 12.70 -12.03 7.65
C ILE A 136 13.33 -11.04 6.66
N LEU A 137 14.66 -10.90 6.73
CA LEU A 137 15.46 -10.02 5.87
C LEU A 137 15.76 -10.66 4.51
N SER A 138 14.82 -11.45 3.98
CA SER A 138 14.97 -11.98 2.64
C SER A 138 15.17 -10.84 1.63
N LYS A 139 16.00 -11.09 0.62
CA LYS A 139 16.29 -10.11 -0.44
C LYS A 139 14.98 -9.51 -1.01
N LYS A 140 13.99 -10.35 -1.27
CA LYS A 140 12.70 -9.94 -1.81
C LYS A 140 11.94 -9.00 -0.89
N ASN A 141 11.88 -9.29 0.42
CA ASN A 141 11.24 -8.40 1.39
C ASN A 141 11.92 -7.03 1.42
N LEU A 142 13.25 -7.01 1.53
CA LEU A 142 14.02 -5.76 1.59
C LEU A 142 13.90 -4.94 0.31
N GLU A 143 13.90 -5.58 -0.86
CA GLU A 143 13.68 -4.90 -2.14
C GLU A 143 12.33 -4.18 -2.18
N PHE A 144 11.24 -4.89 -1.87
CA PHE A 144 9.90 -4.32 -1.96
C PHE A 144 9.59 -3.30 -0.86
N LEU A 145 10.15 -3.48 0.34
CA LEU A 145 10.13 -2.47 1.41
C LEU A 145 10.88 -1.19 0.98
N SER A 146 12.06 -1.33 0.37
CA SER A 146 12.84 -0.18 -0.16
C SER A 146 12.07 0.54 -1.28
N TYR A 147 11.47 -0.20 -2.21
CA TYR A 147 10.67 0.36 -3.31
C TYR A 147 9.46 1.14 -2.80
N ALA A 148 8.80 0.63 -1.77
CA ALA A 148 7.66 1.27 -1.14
C ALA A 148 8.02 2.48 -0.27
N GLY A 149 9.31 2.68 0.06
CA GLY A 149 9.78 3.74 0.94
C GLY A 149 9.58 3.44 2.43
N ALA A 150 9.45 2.17 2.79
CA ALA A 150 9.22 1.78 4.18
C ALA A 150 10.39 2.11 5.13
N PHE A 151 11.56 2.41 4.58
CA PHE A 151 12.76 2.80 5.34
C PHE A 151 13.04 4.30 5.35
N ASP A 152 12.18 5.13 4.75
CA ASP A 152 12.45 6.58 4.58
C ASP A 152 12.70 7.31 5.92
N SER A 153 12.16 6.80 7.04
CA SER A 153 12.45 7.33 8.38
C SER A 153 13.84 6.97 8.92
N LEU A 154 14.51 5.95 8.35
CA LEU A 154 15.84 5.50 8.73
C LEU A 154 16.92 5.96 7.74
N GLU A 155 16.60 5.97 6.45
CA GLU A 155 17.46 6.40 5.35
C GLU A 155 16.59 6.90 4.17
N GLU A 156 16.68 8.18 3.87
CA GLU A 156 15.88 8.82 2.81
C GLU A 156 16.30 8.38 1.39
N ASN A 157 17.54 7.95 1.23
CA ASN A 157 18.03 7.46 -0.06
C ASN A 157 17.63 5.99 -0.24
N ARG A 158 16.48 5.76 -0.88
CA ARG A 158 15.95 4.41 -1.14
C ARG A 158 16.88 3.54 -1.98
N ASN A 159 17.65 4.13 -2.90
CA ASN A 159 18.66 3.39 -3.69
C ASN A 159 19.80 2.91 -2.80
N LYS A 160 20.23 3.71 -1.84
CA LYS A 160 21.25 3.31 -0.86
C LYS A 160 20.78 2.12 -0.03
N VAL A 161 19.53 2.14 0.46
CA VAL A 161 18.92 0.99 1.15
C VAL A 161 18.92 -0.25 0.24
N TYR A 162 18.45 -0.11 -0.99
CA TYR A 162 18.42 -1.19 -1.97
C TYR A 162 19.79 -1.80 -2.24
N GLN A 163 20.81 -0.97 -2.46
CA GLN A 163 22.19 -1.44 -2.69
C GLN A 163 22.81 -2.08 -1.43
N SER A 164 22.30 -1.77 -0.26
CA SER A 164 22.75 -2.30 1.04
C SER A 164 22.15 -3.65 1.42
N ILE A 165 21.21 -4.20 0.67
CA ILE A 165 20.43 -5.39 1.03
C ILE A 165 21.32 -6.58 1.44
N ASN A 166 22.39 -6.84 0.68
CA ASN A 166 23.30 -7.95 0.99
C ASN A 166 24.07 -7.69 2.31
N ILE A 167 24.44 -6.45 2.57
CA ILE A 167 25.12 -6.05 3.82
C ILE A 167 24.17 -6.24 4.99
N LEU A 168 22.93 -5.74 4.90
CA LEU A 168 21.91 -5.88 5.94
C LEU A 168 21.62 -7.35 6.26
N SER A 169 21.52 -8.21 5.24
CA SER A 169 21.34 -9.65 5.43
C SER A 169 22.55 -10.29 6.12
N SER A 170 23.78 -9.86 5.80
CA SER A 170 25.00 -10.37 6.43
C SER A 170 25.07 -9.99 7.91
N ILE A 171 24.69 -8.76 8.27
CA ILE A 171 24.61 -8.28 9.65
C ILE A 171 23.63 -9.13 10.46
N SER A 172 22.45 -9.41 9.91
CA SER A 172 21.46 -10.25 10.57
C SER A 172 21.96 -11.69 10.81
N ASN A 173 22.63 -12.29 9.81
CA ASN A 173 23.21 -13.64 9.97
C ASN A 173 24.26 -13.65 11.10
N ALA A 174 25.17 -12.67 11.12
CA ALA A 174 26.21 -12.57 12.16
C ALA A 174 25.60 -12.38 13.56
N ALA A 175 24.56 -11.56 13.68
CA ALA A 175 23.85 -11.38 14.95
C ALA A 175 23.17 -12.66 15.42
N MET A 176 22.61 -13.46 14.51
CA MET A 176 22.02 -14.76 14.86
C MET A 176 23.06 -15.77 15.33
N GLU A 177 24.20 -15.86 14.64
CA GLU A 177 25.29 -16.78 15.03
C GLU A 177 25.82 -16.45 16.42
N LYS A 178 25.99 -15.16 16.75
CA LYS A 178 26.37 -14.69 18.07
C LYS A 178 25.37 -15.18 19.14
N ASN A 179 24.09 -15.01 18.89
CA ASN A 179 23.02 -15.39 19.83
C ASN A 179 22.90 -16.92 20.02
N LEU A 180 23.19 -17.73 18.98
CA LEU A 180 23.12 -19.20 19.06
C LEU A 180 24.32 -19.81 19.80
N ASN A 181 25.50 -19.22 19.69
CA ASN A 181 26.71 -19.80 20.23
C ASN A 181 26.92 -19.54 21.73
N ASN A 182 26.10 -18.70 22.37
CA ASN A 182 26.19 -18.33 23.81
C ASN A 182 27.64 -18.10 24.28
N GLN A 183 28.56 -17.82 23.37
CA GLN A 183 29.95 -17.52 23.68
C GLN A 183 30.04 -16.02 23.89
N ASP A 184 30.17 -15.61 25.15
CA ASP A 184 30.84 -14.38 25.49
C ASP A 184 32.26 -14.47 24.90
N TYR A 185 32.40 -13.95 23.67
CA TYR A 185 33.75 -13.79 23.12
C TYR A 185 34.51 -12.84 24.03
N LEU A 186 35.59 -13.35 24.65
CA LEU A 186 36.51 -12.60 25.51
C LEU A 186 37.20 -11.41 24.79
N PHE A 187 36.87 -11.19 23.50
CA PHE A 187 37.38 -10.10 22.66
C PHE A 187 36.18 -9.44 21.94
N ASP A 188 35.48 -8.59 22.66
CA ASP A 188 34.29 -7.85 22.16
C ASP A 188 34.65 -6.78 21.13
N ASP A 189 35.95 -6.52 20.91
CA ASP A 189 36.42 -5.41 20.05
C ASP A 189 36.33 -5.67 18.53
N GLU A 190 36.20 -6.92 18.07
CA GLU A 190 36.10 -7.19 16.62
C GLU A 190 34.65 -7.22 16.10
N PHE A 191 33.66 -7.40 16.97
CA PHE A 191 32.24 -7.49 16.56
C PHE A 191 31.45 -6.20 16.73
N ASP A 192 31.94 -5.23 17.52
CA ASP A 192 31.41 -3.86 17.53
C ASP A 192 31.67 -3.14 16.18
N ASN A 193 32.53 -3.72 15.34
CA ASN A 193 32.81 -3.21 13.99
C ASN A 193 31.67 -3.37 12.98
N TYR A 194 30.64 -4.20 13.24
CA TYR A 194 29.50 -4.31 12.30
C TYR A 194 28.60 -3.07 12.33
N SER A 195 28.59 -2.30 13.41
CA SER A 195 27.90 -1.01 13.49
C SER A 195 28.54 0.05 12.55
N HIS A 196 29.68 -0.26 11.94
CA HIS A 196 30.47 0.64 11.10
C HIS A 196 30.73 0.10 9.68
N ILE A 197 30.06 -0.98 9.23
CA ILE A 197 30.18 -1.36 7.81
C ILE A 197 29.59 -0.20 7.00
N PRO A 198 30.40 0.52 6.21
CA PRO A 198 29.90 1.66 5.47
C PRO A 198 28.90 1.19 4.42
N LEU A 199 27.70 1.78 4.47
CA LEU A 199 26.74 1.60 3.40
C LEU A 199 27.24 2.29 2.14
N PRO A 200 26.92 1.78 0.95
CA PRO A 200 27.42 2.33 -0.30
C PRO A 200 26.97 3.78 -0.50
N GLU A 201 27.89 4.64 -0.91
CA GLU A 201 27.57 6.00 -1.33
C GLU A 201 27.06 5.96 -2.78
N VAL A 202 25.77 6.17 -2.95
CA VAL A 202 25.09 6.15 -4.24
C VAL A 202 24.07 7.28 -4.33
N ASP A 203 23.87 7.81 -5.53
CA ASP A 203 22.78 8.74 -5.77
C ASP A 203 21.42 8.05 -5.62
N ASN A 204 20.44 8.81 -5.15
CA ASN A 204 19.07 8.28 -5.10
C ASN A 204 18.52 8.08 -6.52
N TRP A 205 17.55 7.23 -6.65
CA TRP A 205 16.82 7.07 -7.90
C TRP A 205 16.23 8.40 -8.36
N SER A 206 16.20 8.60 -9.68
CA SER A 206 15.45 9.70 -10.26
C SER A 206 13.98 9.64 -9.83
N LYS A 207 13.30 10.76 -9.89
CA LYS A 207 11.88 10.83 -9.51
C LYS A 207 11.01 9.86 -10.32
N SER A 208 11.32 9.67 -11.59
CA SER A 208 10.62 8.70 -12.45
C SER A 208 10.84 7.27 -11.96
N GLU A 209 12.10 6.90 -11.66
CA GLU A 209 12.44 5.58 -11.13
C GLU A 209 11.81 5.33 -9.75
N LEU A 210 11.80 6.34 -8.86
CA LEU A 210 11.11 6.24 -7.55
C LEU A 210 9.63 5.91 -7.73
N LEU A 211 8.94 6.59 -8.63
CA LEU A 211 7.52 6.35 -8.90
C LEU A 211 7.27 4.98 -9.57
N GLU A 212 8.18 4.53 -10.45
CA GLU A 212 8.08 3.20 -11.06
C GLU A 212 8.24 2.09 -10.03
N LYS A 213 9.22 2.22 -9.13
CA LYS A 213 9.45 1.27 -8.03
C LYS A 213 8.31 1.28 -7.02
N GLU A 214 7.82 2.46 -6.64
CA GLU A 214 6.62 2.60 -5.82
C GLU A 214 5.43 1.88 -6.46
N PHE A 215 5.18 2.11 -7.75
CA PHE A 215 4.11 1.43 -8.48
C PHE A 215 4.29 -0.09 -8.47
N SER A 216 5.51 -0.60 -8.61
CA SER A 216 5.78 -2.04 -8.59
C SER A 216 5.47 -2.68 -7.23
N SER A 217 5.71 -1.95 -6.13
CA SER A 217 5.55 -2.42 -4.75
C SER A 217 4.17 -2.14 -4.15
N ILE A 218 3.55 -1.03 -4.51
CA ILE A 218 2.22 -0.59 -4.03
C ILE A 218 1.10 -1.01 -5.00
N GLY A 219 1.35 -0.91 -6.31
CA GLY A 219 0.40 -1.23 -7.38
C GLY A 219 -0.36 -0.04 -7.94
N PHE A 220 -0.16 1.12 -7.36
CA PHE A 220 -0.64 2.41 -7.83
C PHE A 220 0.32 3.52 -7.36
N TYR A 221 0.17 4.73 -7.89
CA TYR A 221 0.98 5.87 -7.50
C TYR A 221 0.43 6.48 -6.20
N LEU A 222 1.16 6.35 -5.10
CA LEU A 222 0.77 6.83 -3.78
C LEU A 222 1.26 8.26 -3.53
N THR A 223 2.57 8.49 -3.68
CA THR A 223 3.24 9.75 -3.33
C THR A 223 3.23 10.78 -4.48
N GLY A 224 3.08 10.33 -5.71
CA GLY A 224 3.08 11.22 -6.88
C GLY A 224 2.53 10.51 -8.10
N HIS A 225 2.48 11.21 -9.23
CA HIS A 225 2.08 10.60 -10.51
C HIS A 225 3.03 11.11 -11.60
N PRO A 226 3.53 10.26 -12.50
CA PRO A 226 4.47 10.66 -13.56
C PRO A 226 3.99 11.84 -14.40
N ILE A 227 2.67 11.93 -14.63
CA ILE A 227 2.05 13.03 -15.38
C ILE A 227 2.24 14.40 -14.71
N ASN A 228 2.59 14.44 -13.42
CA ASN A 228 2.79 15.69 -12.69
C ASN A 228 3.98 16.50 -13.21
N GLU A 229 4.97 15.86 -13.82
CA GLU A 229 6.09 16.52 -14.46
C GLU A 229 5.68 17.29 -15.72
N TYR A 230 4.59 16.89 -16.33
CA TYR A 230 4.05 17.46 -17.55
C TYR A 230 2.91 18.47 -17.32
N LYS A 231 2.67 18.87 -16.05
CA LYS A 231 1.56 19.78 -15.69
C LYS A 231 1.55 21.07 -16.53
N GLN A 232 2.72 21.67 -16.78
CA GLN A 232 2.83 22.87 -17.59
C GLN A 232 2.44 22.61 -19.05
N ILE A 233 2.95 21.53 -19.64
CA ILE A 233 2.63 21.14 -21.02
C ILE A 233 1.13 20.82 -21.17
N ILE A 234 0.56 20.13 -20.18
CA ILE A 234 -0.87 19.81 -20.13
C ILE A 234 -1.70 21.09 -20.15
N LYS A 235 -1.32 22.07 -19.33
CA LYS A 235 -1.98 23.38 -19.26
C LYS A 235 -1.84 24.16 -20.57
N ASP A 236 -0.64 24.27 -21.11
CA ASP A 236 -0.36 25.06 -22.33
C ASP A 236 -1.06 24.47 -23.56
N ARG A 237 -1.19 23.14 -23.62
CA ARG A 237 -1.88 22.42 -24.70
C ARG A 237 -3.38 22.29 -24.46
N LYS A 238 -3.92 22.85 -23.37
CA LYS A 238 -5.35 22.78 -22.97
C LYS A 238 -5.87 21.34 -22.97
N ILE A 239 -5.04 20.42 -22.44
CA ILE A 239 -5.43 19.01 -22.26
C ILE A 239 -6.38 18.93 -21.08
N LYS A 240 -7.56 18.36 -21.26
CA LYS A 240 -8.56 18.20 -20.20
C LYS A 240 -8.26 17.00 -19.32
N PHE A 241 -8.55 17.09 -18.03
CA PHE A 241 -8.61 15.92 -17.16
C PHE A 241 -9.90 15.15 -17.46
N TYR A 242 -9.87 13.84 -17.26
CA TYR A 242 -11.04 12.98 -17.49
C TYR A 242 -12.30 13.47 -16.76
N LYS A 243 -12.15 13.96 -15.53
CA LYS A 243 -13.24 14.55 -14.74
C LYS A 243 -13.90 15.82 -15.35
N ASP A 244 -13.19 16.51 -16.22
CA ASP A 244 -13.63 17.76 -16.86
C ASP A 244 -14.21 17.52 -18.26
N ILE A 245 -14.36 16.23 -18.64
CA ILE A 245 -14.95 15.84 -19.93
C ILE A 245 -16.47 15.88 -19.82
N ASN A 246 -17.10 16.73 -20.64
CA ASN A 246 -18.55 16.82 -20.76
C ASN A 246 -19.00 16.08 -22.02
N ASN A 247 -20.12 15.37 -21.97
CA ASN A 247 -20.64 14.55 -23.07
C ASN A 247 -21.06 15.35 -24.34
N HIS A 248 -20.80 16.65 -24.39
CA HIS A 248 -21.21 17.53 -25.49
C HIS A 248 -20.14 17.70 -26.59
N GLU A 249 -18.90 17.30 -26.35
CA GLU A 249 -17.83 17.38 -27.35
C GLU A 249 -17.50 15.96 -27.90
N THR A 250 -17.27 15.87 -29.20
CA THR A 250 -17.01 14.58 -29.87
C THR A 250 -15.53 14.16 -29.85
N LYS A 251 -14.62 15.10 -29.53
CA LYS A 251 -13.15 14.83 -29.49
C LYS A 251 -12.51 15.58 -28.35
N TYR A 252 -11.70 14.86 -27.58
CA TYR A 252 -10.92 15.43 -26.47
C TYR A 252 -9.44 15.07 -26.62
N LYS A 253 -8.56 15.98 -26.18
CA LYS A 253 -7.15 15.64 -25.91
C LYS A 253 -7.04 15.25 -24.45
N ILE A 254 -6.53 14.07 -24.20
CA ILE A 254 -6.27 13.55 -22.84
C ILE A 254 -4.80 13.21 -22.70
N ALA A 255 -4.28 13.25 -21.48
CA ALA A 255 -2.96 12.78 -21.14
C ALA A 255 -3.08 11.66 -20.10
N GLY A 256 -2.21 10.67 -20.18
CA GLY A 256 -2.17 9.53 -19.29
C GLY A 256 -0.85 8.79 -19.39
N THR A 257 -0.61 7.88 -18.45
CA THR A 257 0.49 6.92 -18.50
C THR A 257 -0.04 5.61 -19.07
N ILE A 258 0.77 4.95 -19.91
CA ILE A 258 0.45 3.62 -20.41
C ILE A 258 0.75 2.62 -19.29
N SER A 259 -0.30 1.98 -18.78
CA SER A 259 -0.15 0.97 -17.72
C SER A 259 0.04 -0.44 -18.27
N TYR A 260 -0.44 -0.71 -19.47
CA TYR A 260 -0.34 -2.02 -20.10
C TYR A 260 -0.47 -1.93 -21.63
N ILE A 261 0.36 -2.69 -22.33
CA ILE A 261 0.31 -2.84 -23.79
C ILE A 261 0.04 -4.31 -24.11
N ASN A 262 -1.04 -4.60 -24.82
CA ASN A 262 -1.34 -5.94 -25.31
C ASN A 262 -1.20 -5.96 -26.84
N GLU A 263 -0.18 -6.61 -27.34
CA GLU A 263 0.00 -6.87 -28.76
C GLU A 263 -0.72 -8.18 -29.12
N ARG A 264 -1.81 -8.08 -29.87
CA ARG A 264 -2.44 -9.25 -30.49
C ARG A 264 -1.81 -9.46 -31.87
N LYS A 265 -1.14 -10.61 -32.03
CA LYS A 265 -0.71 -11.11 -33.34
C LYS A 265 -1.88 -11.68 -34.13
#